data_9242287a2b8915c06bc2c651d03fa7cd
#
_entry.id   9242287a2b8915c06bc2c651d03fa7cd
#
_cell.length_a   1.000
_cell.length_b   1.000
_cell.length_c   1.000
_cell.angle_alpha   90.00
_cell.angle_beta   90.00
_cell.angle_gamma   90.00
#
_symmetry.space_group_name_H-M   'P 1'
#
loop_
_entity.id
_entity.type
_entity.pdbx_description
1 polymer ?
#
loop_
_entity_poly.entity_id
_entity_poly.type
_entity_poly.pdbx_seq_one_letter_code
_entity_poly.pdbx_strand_id
1 'polypeptide(L)'
;MTRAGRLNVGIIGAGHVGPVIGAALGGAGHALVGITAGSDPERAAAVLPGIPVRDAPGLVRASQLVVIAVPHDQLPGLVAGLAEVGAWQPGQLVLHTDPAYGTDVLEPAARSGAIPLAVHPAISFTGTTLDLRQLQASYAAVTAPAMVLPIAQALAVELGCEPVVIDEADRPAYAEAISTASEFARSIVGQATGILRGIGVENPGGYLSALVSSTFDRALREASADPTL
;
A
#
# COMPACT_ATOMS: atom_id res chain seq x y z
N MET A 1 13.66 26.29 -14.19
CA MET A 1 14.23 24.94 -14.18
C MET A 1 13.06 23.97 -14.25
N THR A 2 12.81 23.36 -15.40
CA THR A 2 11.78 22.32 -15.58
C THR A 2 12.18 21.11 -14.71
N ARG A 3 11.36 20.77 -13.71
CA ARG A 3 11.49 19.51 -12.96
C ARG A 3 11.24 18.37 -13.94
N ALA A 4 12.32 17.78 -14.46
CA ALA A 4 12.24 16.57 -15.27
C ALA A 4 11.77 15.40 -14.39
N GLY A 5 10.88 14.56 -14.92
CA GLY A 5 10.63 13.23 -14.39
C GLY A 5 9.44 13.05 -13.43
N ARG A 6 8.46 13.95 -13.40
CA ARG A 6 7.23 13.73 -12.62
C ARG A 6 6.16 13.08 -13.49
N LEU A 7 5.50 12.05 -12.95
CA LEU A 7 4.55 11.20 -13.66
C LEU A 7 3.11 11.68 -13.43
N ASN A 8 2.25 11.44 -14.42
CA ASN A 8 0.80 11.46 -14.25
C ASN A 8 0.37 10.16 -13.55
N VAL A 9 -0.17 10.28 -12.34
CA VAL A 9 -0.53 9.15 -11.48
C VAL A 9 -2.03 9.00 -11.37
N GLY A 10 -2.53 7.81 -11.69
CA GLY A 10 -3.91 7.40 -11.45
C GLY A 10 -3.99 6.38 -10.33
N ILE A 11 -5.00 6.50 -9.47
CA ILE A 11 -5.20 5.62 -8.32
C ILE A 11 -6.44 4.78 -8.52
N ILE A 12 -6.29 3.46 -8.60
CA ILE A 12 -7.41 2.51 -8.59
C ILE A 12 -7.56 1.96 -7.17
N GLY A 13 -8.68 2.28 -6.53
CA GLY A 13 -9.00 1.91 -5.16
C GLY A 13 -9.02 3.13 -4.21
N ALA A 14 -10.23 3.58 -3.85
CA ALA A 14 -10.46 4.69 -2.91
C ALA A 14 -10.75 4.18 -1.49
N GLY A 15 -10.11 3.07 -1.09
CA GLY A 15 -10.15 2.52 0.28
C GLY A 15 -9.24 3.28 1.25
N HIS A 16 -8.65 2.55 2.22
CA HIS A 16 -7.72 3.14 3.19
C HIS A 16 -6.33 3.42 2.59
N VAL A 17 -5.89 2.62 1.62
CA VAL A 17 -4.53 2.65 1.07
C VAL A 17 -4.39 3.66 -0.07
N GLY A 18 -5.25 3.57 -1.09
CA GLY A 18 -5.11 4.32 -2.33
C GLY A 18 -4.99 5.84 -2.15
N PRO A 19 -5.90 6.50 -1.41
CA PRO A 19 -5.81 7.94 -1.16
C PRO A 19 -4.51 8.36 -0.46
N VAL A 20 -4.02 7.56 0.49
CA VAL A 20 -2.76 7.84 1.23
C VAL A 20 -1.55 7.73 0.30
N ILE A 21 -1.47 6.66 -0.50
CA ILE A 21 -0.41 6.50 -1.50
C ILE A 21 -0.45 7.65 -2.52
N GLY A 22 -1.66 8.01 -2.98
CA GLY A 22 -1.84 9.15 -3.87
C GLY A 22 -1.34 10.46 -3.24
N ALA A 23 -1.68 10.72 -1.97
CA ALA A 23 -1.22 11.92 -1.27
C ALA A 23 0.31 11.94 -1.09
N ALA A 24 0.93 10.81 -0.78
CA ALA A 24 2.39 10.69 -0.67
C ALA A 24 3.08 10.99 -2.01
N LEU A 25 2.61 10.38 -3.12
CA LEU A 25 3.13 10.63 -4.47
C LEU A 25 2.90 12.08 -4.92
N GLY A 26 1.73 12.65 -4.61
CA GLY A 26 1.45 14.06 -4.85
C GLY A 26 2.40 14.98 -4.08
N GLY A 27 2.68 14.67 -2.81
CA GLY A 27 3.67 15.36 -1.97
C GLY A 27 5.09 15.26 -2.52
N ALA A 28 5.45 14.13 -3.15
CA ALA A 28 6.69 13.94 -3.88
C ALA A 28 6.74 14.73 -5.21
N GLY A 29 5.61 15.32 -5.64
CA GLY A 29 5.48 16.21 -6.79
C GLY A 29 4.97 15.55 -8.07
N HIS A 30 4.42 14.34 -8.00
CA HIS A 30 3.70 13.73 -9.13
C HIS A 30 2.36 14.43 -9.36
N ALA A 31 1.87 14.37 -10.59
CA ALA A 31 0.57 14.92 -10.96
C ALA A 31 -0.51 13.86 -10.80
N LEU A 32 -1.40 14.02 -9.83
CA LEU A 32 -2.54 13.11 -9.66
C LEU A 32 -3.63 13.42 -10.69
N VAL A 33 -3.93 12.50 -11.59
CA VAL A 33 -4.90 12.69 -12.68
C VAL A 33 -6.29 12.16 -12.36
N GLY A 34 -6.43 11.39 -11.29
CA GLY A 34 -7.71 10.90 -10.81
C GLY A 34 -7.60 9.72 -9.85
N ILE A 35 -8.76 9.36 -9.31
CA ILE A 35 -8.97 8.19 -8.46
C ILE A 35 -10.29 7.50 -8.88
N THR A 36 -10.39 6.19 -8.72
CA THR A 36 -11.67 5.51 -8.93
C THR A 36 -12.63 5.75 -7.76
N ALA A 37 -13.95 5.60 -8.01
CA ALA A 37 -14.94 5.67 -6.95
C ALA A 37 -14.68 4.60 -5.86
N GLY A 38 -15.04 4.90 -4.64
CA GLY A 38 -14.96 4.00 -3.48
C GLY A 38 -16.23 4.05 -2.65
N SER A 39 -16.31 3.19 -1.64
CA SER A 39 -17.47 3.11 -0.73
C SER A 39 -17.57 4.28 0.27
N ASP A 40 -16.48 5.00 0.47
CA ASP A 40 -16.39 6.14 1.39
C ASP A 40 -15.68 7.32 0.70
N PRO A 41 -16.44 8.10 -0.10
CA PRO A 41 -15.87 9.23 -0.84
C PRO A 41 -15.44 10.38 0.06
N GLU A 42 -16.08 10.56 1.24
CA GLU A 42 -15.72 11.62 2.18
C GLU A 42 -14.34 11.39 2.79
N ARG A 43 -14.04 10.14 3.19
CA ARG A 43 -12.71 9.77 3.68
C ARG A 43 -11.64 9.96 2.60
N ALA A 44 -11.91 9.51 1.38
CA ALA A 44 -10.98 9.69 0.27
C ALA A 44 -10.70 11.17 -0.01
N ALA A 45 -11.75 12.02 0.00
CA ALA A 45 -11.64 13.46 -0.20
C ALA A 45 -10.93 14.18 0.95
N ALA A 46 -11.02 13.68 2.19
CA ALA A 46 -10.28 14.22 3.34
C ALA A 46 -8.76 14.05 3.21
N VAL A 47 -8.31 12.99 2.53
CA VAL A 47 -6.88 12.70 2.30
C VAL A 47 -6.41 13.29 0.97
N LEU A 48 -7.25 13.24 -0.06
CA LEU A 48 -6.99 13.70 -1.43
C LEU A 48 -8.07 14.70 -1.90
N PRO A 49 -8.07 15.93 -1.40
CA PRO A 49 -9.08 16.93 -1.78
C PRO A 49 -8.93 17.33 -3.24
N GLY A 50 -10.08 17.46 -3.93
CA GLY A 50 -10.14 18.01 -5.29
C GLY A 50 -9.66 17.07 -6.40
N ILE A 51 -9.33 15.81 -6.12
CA ILE A 51 -8.94 14.85 -7.15
C ILE A 51 -10.18 14.36 -7.91
N PRO A 52 -10.19 14.40 -9.25
CA PRO A 52 -11.34 13.92 -10.04
C PRO A 52 -11.55 12.42 -9.89
N VAL A 53 -12.82 12.02 -9.71
CA VAL A 53 -13.22 10.62 -9.76
C VAL A 53 -13.43 10.22 -11.22
N ARG A 54 -12.84 9.08 -11.63
CA ARG A 54 -12.88 8.56 -12.99
C ARG A 54 -13.23 7.06 -12.99
N ASP A 55 -13.72 6.57 -14.13
CA ASP A 55 -13.77 5.13 -14.39
C ASP A 55 -12.37 4.55 -14.57
N ALA A 56 -12.20 3.28 -14.25
CA ALA A 56 -10.87 2.64 -14.26
C ALA A 56 -10.19 2.64 -15.65
N PRO A 57 -10.87 2.29 -16.76
CA PRO A 57 -10.25 2.34 -18.08
C PRO A 57 -9.81 3.74 -18.52
N GLY A 58 -10.62 4.76 -18.25
CA GLY A 58 -10.28 6.15 -18.57
C GLY A 58 -9.12 6.67 -17.71
N LEU A 59 -9.08 6.27 -16.44
CA LEU A 59 -7.99 6.60 -15.53
C LEU A 59 -6.67 5.98 -15.98
N VAL A 60 -6.68 4.68 -16.33
CA VAL A 60 -5.50 3.98 -16.84
C VAL A 60 -4.94 4.67 -18.07
N ARG A 61 -5.79 4.99 -19.06
CA ARG A 61 -5.34 5.68 -20.29
C ARG A 61 -4.76 7.08 -20.06
N ALA A 62 -5.13 7.75 -18.98
CA ALA A 62 -4.65 9.09 -18.64
C ALA A 62 -3.36 9.07 -17.80
N SER A 63 -2.89 7.90 -17.37
CA SER A 63 -1.83 7.74 -16.38
C SER A 63 -0.54 7.20 -16.99
N GLN A 64 0.61 7.69 -16.51
CA GLN A 64 1.93 7.10 -16.76
C GLN A 64 2.31 6.10 -15.66
N LEU A 65 1.80 6.32 -14.44
CA LEU A 65 1.85 5.39 -13.32
C LEU A 65 0.43 5.09 -12.86
N VAL A 66 0.05 3.85 -12.85
CA VAL A 66 -1.21 3.38 -12.26
C VAL A 66 -0.90 2.68 -10.94
N VAL A 67 -1.46 3.18 -9.85
CA VAL A 67 -1.40 2.53 -8.54
C VAL A 67 -2.70 1.77 -8.31
N ILE A 68 -2.60 0.48 -8.03
CA ILE A 68 -3.73 -0.40 -7.74
C ILE A 68 -3.72 -0.76 -6.25
N ALA A 69 -4.70 -0.24 -5.52
CA ALA A 69 -4.88 -0.43 -4.08
C ALA A 69 -6.29 -0.97 -3.79
N VAL A 70 -6.59 -2.12 -4.34
CA VAL A 70 -7.86 -2.84 -4.18
C VAL A 70 -7.69 -4.06 -3.26
N PRO A 71 -8.77 -4.67 -2.74
CA PRO A 71 -8.72 -5.92 -2.00
C PRO A 71 -8.01 -7.03 -2.78
N HIS A 72 -7.33 -7.92 -2.04
CA HIS A 72 -6.53 -9.03 -2.57
C HIS A 72 -7.28 -9.87 -3.63
N ASP A 73 -8.50 -10.25 -3.33
CA ASP A 73 -9.36 -11.07 -4.19
C ASP A 73 -9.83 -10.36 -5.47
N GLN A 74 -9.80 -9.03 -5.51
CA GLN A 74 -10.21 -8.25 -6.66
C GLN A 74 -9.06 -7.94 -7.63
N LEU A 75 -7.81 -7.97 -7.16
CA LEU A 75 -6.65 -7.54 -7.95
C LEU A 75 -6.50 -8.34 -9.26
N PRO A 76 -6.52 -9.70 -9.29
CA PRO A 76 -6.36 -10.45 -10.53
C PRO A 76 -7.46 -10.16 -11.56
N GLY A 77 -8.72 -10.15 -11.12
CA GLY A 77 -9.87 -9.88 -11.99
C GLY A 77 -9.87 -8.47 -12.56
N LEU A 78 -9.46 -7.48 -11.77
CA LEU A 78 -9.33 -6.09 -12.23
C LEU A 78 -8.27 -5.95 -13.33
N VAL A 79 -7.08 -6.53 -13.12
CA VAL A 79 -5.97 -6.45 -14.08
C VAL A 79 -6.33 -7.13 -15.39
N ALA A 80 -6.97 -8.31 -15.33
CA ALA A 80 -7.43 -9.05 -16.51
C ALA A 80 -8.53 -8.27 -17.26
N GLY A 81 -9.55 -7.77 -16.56
CA GLY A 81 -10.64 -7.01 -17.19
C GLY A 81 -10.16 -5.71 -17.84
N LEU A 82 -9.18 -5.02 -17.27
CA LEU A 82 -8.55 -3.86 -17.92
C LEU A 82 -7.74 -4.24 -19.16
N ALA A 83 -7.14 -5.42 -19.19
CA ALA A 83 -6.45 -5.94 -20.38
C ALA A 83 -7.45 -6.30 -21.49
N GLU A 84 -8.59 -6.93 -21.15
CA GLU A 84 -9.65 -7.27 -22.12
C GLU A 84 -10.22 -6.05 -22.86
N VAL A 85 -10.34 -4.92 -22.16
CA VAL A 85 -10.80 -3.66 -22.78
C VAL A 85 -9.67 -2.83 -23.39
N GLY A 86 -8.45 -3.37 -23.45
CA GLY A 86 -7.29 -2.71 -24.05
C GLY A 86 -6.93 -1.38 -23.37
N ALA A 87 -7.03 -1.32 -22.04
CA ALA A 87 -6.76 -0.09 -21.30
C ALA A 87 -5.25 0.15 -21.07
N TRP A 88 -4.47 -0.91 -20.92
CA TRP A 88 -3.03 -0.83 -20.63
C TRP A 88 -2.23 -0.27 -21.80
N GLN A 89 -1.15 0.46 -21.50
CA GLN A 89 -0.32 1.11 -22.50
C GLN A 89 1.15 0.65 -22.41
N PRO A 90 1.86 0.52 -23.56
CA PRO A 90 3.28 0.22 -23.54
C PRO A 90 4.09 1.28 -22.76
N GLY A 91 5.02 0.82 -21.93
CA GLY A 91 5.87 1.68 -21.10
C GLY A 91 5.19 2.29 -19.87
N GLN A 92 3.90 2.01 -19.65
CA GLN A 92 3.15 2.46 -18.46
C GLN A 92 3.62 1.69 -17.23
N LEU A 93 3.92 2.40 -16.15
CA LEU A 93 4.21 1.77 -14.85
C LEU A 93 2.90 1.34 -14.19
N VAL A 94 2.84 0.08 -13.77
CA VAL A 94 1.68 -0.45 -13.04
C VAL A 94 2.16 -1.01 -11.72
N LEU A 95 1.75 -0.37 -10.62
CA LEU A 95 2.14 -0.69 -9.26
C LEU A 95 0.92 -1.16 -8.48
N HIS A 96 1.03 -2.30 -7.78
CA HIS A 96 0.05 -2.69 -6.77
C HIS A 96 0.65 -2.71 -5.37
N THR A 97 -0.24 -2.66 -4.36
CA THR A 97 0.14 -2.59 -2.94
C THR A 97 -0.22 -3.85 -2.16
N ASP A 98 -0.54 -4.95 -2.82
CA ASP A 98 -0.86 -6.21 -2.16
C ASP A 98 0.42 -6.89 -1.64
N PRO A 99 0.44 -7.40 -0.37
CA PRO A 99 1.63 -8.05 0.19
C PRO A 99 1.93 -9.43 -0.40
N ALA A 100 0.90 -10.19 -0.79
CA ALA A 100 1.03 -11.59 -1.16
C ALA A 100 1.41 -11.80 -2.63
N TYR A 101 1.06 -10.86 -3.50
CA TYR A 101 1.42 -10.91 -4.91
C TYR A 101 2.76 -10.21 -5.16
N GLY A 102 3.55 -10.79 -6.06
CA GLY A 102 4.65 -10.09 -6.72
C GLY A 102 4.18 -9.47 -8.03
N THR A 103 5.01 -9.52 -9.06
CA THR A 103 4.68 -8.92 -10.36
C THR A 103 3.86 -9.83 -11.27
N ASP A 104 3.80 -11.13 -11.01
CA ASP A 104 3.12 -12.12 -11.86
C ASP A 104 1.61 -11.84 -12.00
N VAL A 105 0.96 -11.31 -10.95
CA VAL A 105 -0.45 -10.90 -10.99
C VAL A 105 -0.72 -9.81 -12.03
N LEU A 106 0.29 -9.04 -12.40
CA LEU A 106 0.23 -7.98 -13.41
C LEU A 106 0.56 -8.46 -14.84
N GLU A 107 0.77 -9.77 -15.04
CA GLU A 107 1.12 -10.34 -16.33
C GLU A 107 0.16 -9.94 -17.47
N PRO A 108 -1.18 -9.85 -17.28
CA PRO A 108 -2.06 -9.35 -18.33
C PRO A 108 -1.76 -7.90 -18.76
N ALA A 109 -1.30 -7.04 -17.85
CA ALA A 109 -0.84 -5.69 -18.20
C ALA A 109 0.53 -5.72 -18.88
N ALA A 110 1.44 -6.56 -18.38
CA ALA A 110 2.79 -6.70 -18.94
C ALA A 110 2.77 -7.22 -20.38
N ARG A 111 1.84 -8.10 -20.75
CA ARG A 111 1.63 -8.51 -22.13
C ARG A 111 1.26 -7.36 -23.08
N SER A 112 0.68 -6.31 -22.55
CA SER A 112 0.39 -5.08 -23.31
C SER A 112 1.58 -4.09 -23.33
N GLY A 113 2.74 -4.50 -22.77
CA GLY A 113 3.95 -3.68 -22.71
C GLY A 113 4.02 -2.76 -21.48
N ALA A 114 3.12 -2.90 -20.51
CA ALA A 114 3.22 -2.20 -19.24
C ALA A 114 4.36 -2.78 -18.37
N ILE A 115 4.87 -1.99 -17.45
CA ILE A 115 5.99 -2.32 -16.57
C ILE A 115 5.43 -2.67 -15.18
N PRO A 116 5.47 -3.95 -14.77
CA PRO A 116 4.87 -4.39 -13.52
C PRO A 116 5.76 -4.09 -12.31
N LEU A 117 5.16 -3.58 -11.25
CA LEU A 117 5.81 -3.25 -9.99
C LEU A 117 4.92 -3.70 -8.81
N ALA A 118 5.50 -4.29 -7.78
CA ALA A 118 4.84 -4.57 -6.51
C ALA A 118 5.56 -3.81 -5.38
N VAL A 119 4.84 -2.89 -4.71
CA VAL A 119 5.38 -2.10 -3.60
C VAL A 119 4.37 -2.10 -2.46
N HIS A 120 4.68 -2.81 -1.38
CA HIS A 120 3.82 -2.90 -0.21
C HIS A 120 4.46 -2.20 0.98
N PRO A 121 3.98 -1.01 1.40
CA PRO A 121 4.41 -0.39 2.65
C PRO A 121 3.92 -1.20 3.85
N ALA A 122 4.85 -1.56 4.75
CA ALA A 122 4.57 -2.43 5.90
C ALA A 122 3.96 -1.63 7.07
N ILE A 123 2.79 -1.02 6.84
CA ILE A 123 2.01 -0.30 7.87
C ILE A 123 0.54 -0.74 7.86
N SER A 124 -0.14 -0.52 8.97
CA SER A 124 -1.59 -0.67 9.06
C SER A 124 -2.26 0.64 8.69
N PHE A 125 -2.79 0.72 7.47
CA PHE A 125 -3.45 1.92 6.97
C PHE A 125 -4.78 2.20 7.66
N THR A 126 -4.94 3.40 8.19
CA THR A 126 -6.20 3.92 8.76
C THR A 126 -7.03 4.68 7.72
N GLY A 127 -6.43 5.07 6.60
CA GLY A 127 -7.03 5.90 5.57
C GLY A 127 -7.11 7.37 5.96
N THR A 128 -6.21 7.83 6.83
CA THR A 128 -6.13 9.21 7.26
C THR A 128 -4.74 9.83 6.96
N THR A 129 -4.62 11.14 7.10
CA THR A 129 -3.34 11.84 6.92
C THR A 129 -2.27 11.46 7.95
N LEU A 130 -2.63 10.78 9.03
CA LEU A 130 -1.67 10.24 10.01
C LEU A 130 -0.78 9.17 9.38
N ASP A 131 -1.31 8.41 8.43
CA ASP A 131 -0.56 7.37 7.72
C ASP A 131 0.63 7.92 6.94
N LEU A 132 0.56 9.19 6.47
CA LEU A 132 1.67 9.84 5.78
C LEU A 132 2.93 9.97 6.65
N ARG A 133 2.74 10.14 7.97
CA ARG A 133 3.87 10.15 8.92
C ARG A 133 4.38 8.73 9.21
N GLN A 134 3.48 7.75 9.22
CA GLN A 134 3.86 6.35 9.42
C GLN A 134 4.67 5.82 8.24
N LEU A 135 4.33 6.21 7.01
CA LEU A 135 5.12 5.86 5.82
C LEU A 135 6.59 6.30 5.94
N GLN A 136 6.85 7.49 6.48
CA GLN A 136 8.21 8.03 6.63
C GLN A 136 9.10 7.25 7.63
N ALA A 137 8.51 6.39 8.45
CA ALA A 137 9.22 5.57 9.43
C ALA A 137 9.08 4.07 9.13
N SER A 138 8.64 3.70 7.94
CA SER A 138 8.32 2.33 7.57
C SER A 138 9.23 1.77 6.48
N TYR A 139 9.21 0.45 6.34
CA TYR A 139 9.79 -0.26 5.21
C TYR A 139 8.72 -0.54 4.15
N ALA A 140 9.15 -0.71 2.91
CA ALA A 140 8.29 -1.20 1.84
C ALA A 140 8.92 -2.42 1.17
N ALA A 141 8.19 -3.52 1.10
CA ALA A 141 8.58 -4.67 0.31
C ALA A 141 8.44 -4.35 -1.18
N VAL A 142 9.52 -4.53 -1.93
CA VAL A 142 9.59 -4.20 -3.35
C VAL A 142 9.91 -5.45 -4.16
N THR A 143 9.08 -5.75 -5.17
CA THR A 143 9.36 -6.76 -6.18
C THR A 143 9.17 -6.16 -7.57
N ALA A 144 10.14 -6.34 -8.43
CA ALA A 144 10.09 -5.89 -9.82
C ALA A 144 11.09 -6.68 -10.66
N PRO A 145 10.90 -6.75 -12.00
CA PRO A 145 11.95 -7.26 -12.89
C PRO A 145 13.27 -6.50 -12.69
N ALA A 146 14.41 -7.20 -12.71
CA ALA A 146 15.73 -6.67 -12.35
C ALA A 146 16.07 -5.33 -13.07
N MET A 147 15.68 -5.20 -14.34
CA MET A 147 15.95 -4.01 -15.15
C MET A 147 15.22 -2.76 -14.61
N VAL A 148 14.06 -2.91 -13.98
CA VAL A 148 13.21 -1.81 -13.50
C VAL A 148 13.12 -1.74 -11.97
N LEU A 149 13.80 -2.63 -11.27
CA LEU A 149 13.86 -2.64 -9.81
C LEU A 149 14.28 -1.27 -9.21
N PRO A 150 15.25 -0.54 -9.78
CA PRO A 150 15.59 0.80 -9.28
C PRO A 150 14.42 1.79 -9.35
N ILE A 151 13.51 1.64 -10.31
CA ILE A 151 12.31 2.49 -10.43
C ILE A 151 11.34 2.18 -9.25
N ALA A 152 11.11 0.90 -8.98
CA ALA A 152 10.24 0.49 -7.88
C ALA A 152 10.82 0.92 -6.50
N GLN A 153 12.13 0.81 -6.31
CA GLN A 153 12.81 1.30 -5.11
C GLN A 153 12.70 2.84 -4.98
N ALA A 154 12.87 3.57 -6.07
CA ALA A 154 12.71 5.02 -6.07
C ALA A 154 11.28 5.44 -5.69
N LEU A 155 10.26 4.75 -6.21
CA LEU A 155 8.87 5.00 -5.83
C LEU A 155 8.61 4.70 -4.33
N ALA A 156 9.21 3.64 -3.77
CA ALA A 156 9.13 3.36 -2.34
C ALA A 156 9.73 4.49 -1.50
N VAL A 157 10.89 5.03 -1.92
CA VAL A 157 11.53 6.20 -1.28
C VAL A 157 10.65 7.45 -1.43
N GLU A 158 10.02 7.66 -2.56
CA GLU A 158 9.09 8.79 -2.79
C GLU A 158 7.81 8.68 -1.95
N LEU A 159 7.40 7.46 -1.58
CA LEU A 159 6.35 7.23 -0.57
C LEU A 159 6.82 7.56 0.86
N GLY A 160 8.11 7.71 1.07
CA GLY A 160 8.74 7.93 2.38
C GLY A 160 9.25 6.65 3.05
N CYS A 161 9.19 5.51 2.36
CA CYS A 161 9.56 4.20 2.92
C CYS A 161 11.01 3.83 2.59
N GLU A 162 11.63 3.00 3.44
CA GLU A 162 12.88 2.33 3.13
C GLU A 162 12.57 1.06 2.29
N PRO A 163 13.08 0.93 1.05
CA PRO A 163 12.79 -0.23 0.20
C PRO A 163 13.58 -1.47 0.62
N VAL A 164 12.88 -2.59 0.76
CA VAL A 164 13.44 -3.93 0.96
C VAL A 164 13.02 -4.81 -0.20
N VAL A 165 13.99 -5.39 -0.91
CA VAL A 165 13.72 -6.28 -2.04
C VAL A 165 13.24 -7.62 -1.50
N ILE A 166 12.06 -8.06 -1.96
CA ILE A 166 11.50 -9.37 -1.70
C ILE A 166 11.35 -10.06 -3.05
N ASP A 167 11.92 -11.25 -3.19
CA ASP A 167 11.80 -12.02 -4.42
C ASP A 167 10.37 -12.50 -4.65
N GLU A 168 10.00 -12.71 -5.91
CA GLU A 168 8.66 -13.17 -6.32
C GLU A 168 8.25 -14.44 -5.54
N ALA A 169 9.17 -15.40 -5.40
CA ALA A 169 8.93 -16.67 -4.71
C ALA A 169 8.70 -16.51 -3.19
N ASP A 170 9.19 -15.43 -2.59
CA ASP A 170 9.12 -15.19 -1.14
C ASP A 170 7.91 -14.33 -0.74
N ARG A 171 7.16 -13.81 -1.70
CA ARG A 171 5.95 -13.01 -1.43
C ARG A 171 4.92 -13.71 -0.54
N PRO A 172 4.61 -15.01 -0.71
CA PRO A 172 3.69 -15.70 0.20
C PRO A 172 4.18 -15.73 1.65
N ALA A 173 5.47 -16.04 1.88
CA ALA A 173 6.05 -16.04 3.22
C ALA A 173 6.08 -14.64 3.84
N TYR A 174 6.41 -13.62 3.04
CA TYR A 174 6.32 -12.23 3.47
C TYR A 174 4.89 -11.85 3.91
N ALA A 175 3.89 -12.19 3.10
CA ALA A 175 2.49 -11.89 3.41
C ALA A 175 2.02 -12.61 4.68
N GLU A 176 2.45 -13.87 4.89
CA GLU A 176 2.17 -14.62 6.12
C GLU A 176 2.76 -13.91 7.35
N ALA A 177 4.01 -13.42 7.26
CA ALA A 177 4.64 -12.69 8.35
C ALA A 177 3.88 -11.38 8.69
N ILE A 178 3.48 -10.61 7.66
CA ILE A 178 2.72 -9.36 7.83
C ILE A 178 1.33 -9.64 8.43
N SER A 179 0.62 -10.64 7.91
CA SER A 179 -0.70 -11.06 8.42
C SER A 179 -0.60 -11.53 9.87
N THR A 180 0.39 -12.39 10.18
CA THR A 180 0.65 -12.88 11.53
C THR A 180 0.84 -11.72 12.50
N ALA A 181 1.72 -10.77 12.20
CA ALA A 181 1.99 -9.63 13.07
C ALA A 181 0.74 -8.76 13.29
N SER A 182 -0.03 -8.50 12.23
CA SER A 182 -1.19 -7.60 12.31
C SER A 182 -2.42 -8.25 12.93
N GLU A 183 -2.73 -9.49 12.59
CA GLU A 183 -3.93 -10.19 13.07
C GLU A 183 -3.82 -10.63 14.51
N PHE A 184 -2.67 -11.19 14.91
CA PHE A 184 -2.44 -11.56 16.30
C PHE A 184 -2.42 -10.34 17.22
N ALA A 185 -1.78 -9.23 16.81
CA ALA A 185 -1.79 -7.99 17.58
C ALA A 185 -3.23 -7.50 17.82
N ARG A 186 -4.06 -7.47 16.76
CA ARG A 186 -5.47 -7.06 16.85
C ARG A 186 -6.29 -8.00 17.73
N SER A 187 -6.11 -9.31 17.57
CA SER A 187 -6.82 -10.32 18.33
C SER A 187 -6.52 -10.23 19.83
N ILE A 188 -5.23 -10.16 20.19
CA ILE A 188 -4.78 -10.05 21.58
C ILE A 188 -5.29 -8.78 22.23
N VAL A 189 -5.18 -7.63 21.57
CA VAL A 189 -5.69 -6.35 22.08
C VAL A 189 -7.21 -6.39 22.21
N GLY A 190 -7.92 -6.97 21.23
CA GLY A 190 -9.37 -7.14 21.27
C GLY A 190 -9.83 -7.98 22.47
N GLN A 191 -9.16 -9.11 22.72
CA GLN A 191 -9.44 -9.97 23.86
C GLN A 191 -9.20 -9.27 25.21
N ALA A 192 -8.04 -8.63 25.35
CA ALA A 192 -7.67 -7.94 26.60
C ALA A 192 -8.63 -6.76 26.89
N THR A 193 -8.99 -5.98 25.89
CA THR A 193 -9.96 -4.89 26.03
C THR A 193 -11.36 -5.41 26.38
N GLY A 194 -11.76 -6.57 25.84
CA GLY A 194 -13.02 -7.24 26.19
C GLY A 194 -13.08 -7.63 27.67
N ILE A 195 -12.01 -8.21 28.20
CA ILE A 195 -11.90 -8.59 29.64
C ILE A 195 -12.03 -7.35 30.53
N LEU A 196 -11.27 -6.28 30.23
CA LEU A 196 -11.31 -5.04 31.02
C LEU A 196 -12.71 -4.40 30.99
N ARG A 197 -13.39 -4.41 29.85
CA ARG A 197 -14.77 -3.92 29.74
C ARG A 197 -15.72 -4.74 30.60
N GLY A 198 -15.52 -6.08 30.69
CA GLY A 198 -16.31 -6.98 31.50
C GLY A 198 -16.21 -6.70 33.02
N ILE A 199 -15.11 -6.09 33.50
CA ILE A 199 -14.90 -5.67 34.90
C ILE A 199 -15.14 -4.18 35.14
N GLY A 200 -15.74 -3.47 34.14
CA GLY A 200 -16.21 -2.08 34.33
C GLY A 200 -15.20 -1.00 33.94
N VAL A 201 -14.10 -1.32 33.23
CA VAL A 201 -13.17 -0.28 32.72
C VAL A 201 -13.81 0.41 31.53
N GLU A 202 -14.10 1.71 31.63
CA GLU A 202 -14.81 2.48 30.61
C GLU A 202 -13.98 2.70 29.32
N ASN A 203 -12.65 2.91 29.45
CA ASN A 203 -11.75 3.11 28.30
C ASN A 203 -10.61 2.07 28.31
N PRO A 204 -10.90 0.79 28.01
CA PRO A 204 -9.91 -0.28 28.09
C PRO A 204 -8.78 -0.13 27.08
N GLY A 205 -9.04 0.44 25.90
CA GLY A 205 -8.01 0.72 24.89
C GLY A 205 -6.99 1.75 25.37
N GLY A 206 -7.47 2.86 25.94
CA GLY A 206 -6.60 3.88 26.53
C GLY A 206 -5.81 3.32 27.72
N TYR A 207 -6.47 2.50 28.58
CA TYR A 207 -5.82 1.85 29.72
C TYR A 207 -4.65 0.94 29.30
N LEU A 208 -4.79 0.16 28.23
CA LEU A 208 -3.77 -0.77 27.75
C LEU A 208 -2.72 -0.12 26.84
N SER A 209 -2.95 1.09 26.35
CA SER A 209 -2.12 1.69 25.31
C SER A 209 -0.63 1.69 25.64
N ALA A 210 -0.24 2.20 26.81
CA ALA A 210 1.17 2.28 27.21
C ALA A 210 1.78 0.88 27.43
N LEU A 211 1.02 -0.05 28.03
CA LEU A 211 1.49 -1.42 28.25
C LEU A 211 1.72 -2.16 26.93
N VAL A 212 0.76 -2.09 26.02
CA VAL A 212 0.84 -2.76 24.69
C VAL A 212 2.01 -2.19 23.89
N SER A 213 2.10 -0.85 23.77
CA SER A 213 3.19 -0.20 23.02
C SER A 213 4.56 -0.60 23.57
N SER A 214 4.78 -0.50 24.89
CA SER A 214 6.08 -0.85 25.49
C SER A 214 6.43 -2.33 25.36
N THR A 215 5.43 -3.20 25.38
CA THR A 215 5.63 -4.65 25.21
C THR A 215 6.05 -4.98 23.77
N PHE A 216 5.35 -4.42 22.78
CA PHE A 216 5.72 -4.60 21.37
C PHE A 216 7.09 -4.00 21.06
N ASP A 217 7.37 -2.78 21.52
CA ASP A 217 8.68 -2.14 21.34
C ASP A 217 9.82 -2.97 21.93
N ARG A 218 9.60 -3.62 23.08
CA ARG A 218 10.59 -4.51 23.67
C ARG A 218 10.78 -5.77 22.84
N ALA A 219 9.69 -6.44 22.45
CA ALA A 219 9.76 -7.66 21.63
C ALA A 219 10.45 -7.43 20.29
N LEU A 220 10.18 -6.29 19.62
CA LEU A 220 10.83 -5.92 18.37
C LEU A 220 12.34 -5.67 18.56
N ARG A 221 12.75 -5.03 19.66
CA ARG A 221 14.18 -4.83 19.98
C ARG A 221 14.89 -6.15 20.28
N GLU A 222 14.24 -7.05 21.03
CA GLU A 222 14.78 -8.37 21.34
C GLU A 222 14.97 -9.20 20.06
N ALA A 223 13.97 -9.23 19.18
CA ALA A 223 14.04 -9.91 17.88
C ALA A 223 15.12 -9.31 16.95
N SER A 224 15.36 -7.99 17.02
CA SER A 224 16.40 -7.34 16.24
C SER A 224 17.82 -7.59 16.77
N ALA A 225 17.96 -7.90 18.06
CA ALA A 225 19.24 -8.16 18.71
C ALA A 225 19.68 -9.63 18.58
N ASP A 226 18.76 -10.55 18.36
CA ASP A 226 19.03 -11.99 18.17
C ASP A 226 18.62 -12.45 16.76
N PRO A 227 19.56 -12.47 15.80
CA PRO A 227 19.27 -12.88 14.41
C PRO A 227 18.99 -14.39 14.28
N THR A 228 18.94 -15.16 15.37
CA THR A 228 18.66 -16.62 15.36
C THR A 228 17.24 -16.97 15.78
N LEU A 229 16.43 -15.99 16.15
CA LEU A 229 14.99 -16.12 16.37
C LEU A 229 14.23 -15.75 15.10
#